data_7a570a484241b533f08639df054ca509
#
_entry.id   7a570a484241b533f08639df054ca509
#
_cell.length_a   1.000
_cell.length_b   1.000
_cell.length_c   1.000
_cell.angle_alpha   90.00
_cell.angle_beta   90.00
_cell.angle_gamma   90.00
#
_symmetry.space_group_name_H-M   'P 1'
#
loop_
_entity.id
_entity.type
_entity.pdbx_description
1 polymer ?
#
loop_
_entity_poly.entity_id
_entity_poly.type
_entity_poly.pdbx_seq_one_letter_code
_entity_poly.pdbx_strand_id
1 'polypeptide(L)'
;MKGKKILVVEDNLDNRRILVYRLKRMGDFQIVEASNGEEAVEMVDREVPDLIFMDLKMPVMDGWEATRRIRMLKTGRRIPIIALTAQAMVGDEQKALAAGCDDYVAKPIVDPDVVRGKVERLLARAQEDCD
;
A
#
# COMPACT_ATOMS: atom_id res chain seq x y z
N MET A 1 16.84 1.62 -4.91
CA MET A 1 15.49 1.08 -5.11
C MET A 1 14.97 1.23 -6.52
N LYS A 2 15.89 1.19 -7.45
CA LYS A 2 15.59 1.35 -8.86
C LYS A 2 14.78 0.17 -9.38
N GLY A 3 13.71 0.44 -10.13
CA GLY A 3 12.91 -0.59 -10.77
C GLY A 3 11.90 -1.30 -9.87
N LYS A 4 11.75 -0.91 -8.61
CA LYS A 4 10.73 -1.48 -7.74
C LYS A 4 9.34 -0.98 -8.15
N LYS A 5 8.35 -1.87 -8.08
CA LYS A 5 6.98 -1.58 -8.47
C LYS A 5 6.12 -1.36 -7.23
N ILE A 6 5.41 -0.23 -7.19
CA ILE A 6 4.51 0.10 -6.09
C ILE A 6 3.08 0.21 -6.63
N LEU A 7 2.16 -0.50 -5.98
CA LEU A 7 0.73 -0.39 -6.27
C LEU A 7 0.13 0.64 -5.31
N VAL A 8 -0.57 1.63 -5.86
CA VAL A 8 -1.29 2.64 -5.09
C VAL A 8 -2.77 2.40 -5.25
N VAL A 9 -3.45 2.08 -4.14
CA VAL A 9 -4.90 1.83 -4.11
C VAL A 9 -5.58 2.97 -3.37
N GLU A 10 -6.30 3.80 -4.09
CA GLU A 10 -7.00 4.98 -3.57
C GLU A 10 -8.17 5.29 -4.48
N ASP A 11 -9.38 5.40 -3.94
CA ASP A 11 -10.57 5.66 -4.74
C ASP A 11 -10.68 7.11 -5.21
N ASN A 12 -10.13 8.06 -4.45
CA ASN A 12 -10.15 9.47 -4.83
C ASN A 12 -9.02 9.77 -5.80
N LEU A 13 -9.37 10.22 -7.01
CA LEU A 13 -8.38 10.45 -8.05
C LEU A 13 -7.34 11.50 -7.66
N ASP A 14 -7.77 12.58 -7.02
CA ASP A 14 -6.85 13.65 -6.63
C ASP A 14 -5.87 13.18 -5.56
N ASN A 15 -6.36 12.46 -4.55
CA ASN A 15 -5.50 11.89 -3.51
C ASN A 15 -4.53 10.88 -4.09
N ARG A 16 -4.99 10.06 -5.03
CA ARG A 16 -4.14 9.07 -5.69
C ARG A 16 -3.02 9.74 -6.48
N ARG A 17 -3.34 10.79 -7.23
CA ARG A 17 -2.36 11.55 -8.01
C ARG A 17 -1.31 12.21 -7.14
N ILE A 18 -1.73 12.76 -5.99
CA ILE A 18 -0.81 13.39 -5.06
C ILE A 18 0.19 12.36 -4.51
N LEU A 19 -0.31 11.20 -4.12
CA LEU A 19 0.56 10.15 -3.59
C LEU A 19 1.52 9.62 -4.66
N VAL A 20 1.02 9.37 -5.86
CA VAL A 20 1.86 8.93 -6.99
C VAL A 20 2.98 9.95 -7.26
N TYR A 21 2.62 11.23 -7.30
CA TYR A 21 3.60 12.30 -7.51
C TYR A 21 4.69 12.28 -6.44
N ARG A 22 4.30 12.15 -5.18
CA ARG A 22 5.25 12.11 -4.07
C ARG A 22 6.16 10.89 -4.12
N LEU A 23 5.60 9.72 -4.46
CA LEU A 23 6.38 8.50 -4.57
C LEU A 23 7.42 8.58 -5.68
N LYS A 24 7.04 9.15 -6.83
CA LYS A 24 7.97 9.33 -7.94
C LYS A 24 9.14 10.24 -7.61
N ARG A 25 8.95 11.14 -6.66
CA ARG A 25 10.02 12.02 -6.20
C ARG A 25 10.93 11.38 -5.16
N MET A 26 10.48 10.28 -4.54
CA MET A 26 11.26 9.57 -3.52
C MET A 26 12.27 8.61 -4.12
N GLY A 27 12.03 8.12 -5.31
CA GLY A 27 12.90 7.16 -5.95
C GLY A 27 12.42 6.80 -7.34
N ASP A 28 13.15 5.92 -7.99
CA ASP A 28 12.87 5.48 -9.35
C ASP A 28 11.91 4.29 -9.32
N PHE A 29 10.67 4.55 -8.91
CA PHE A 29 9.64 3.51 -8.77
C PHE A 29 8.77 3.45 -10.01
N GLN A 30 8.37 2.22 -10.37
CA GLN A 30 7.31 1.98 -11.32
C GLN A 30 6.01 1.96 -10.53
N ILE A 31 5.04 2.81 -10.90
CA ILE A 31 3.79 2.94 -10.15
C ILE A 31 2.64 2.35 -10.96
N VAL A 32 1.87 1.47 -10.31
CA VAL A 32 0.59 1.00 -10.87
C VAL A 32 -0.52 1.44 -9.91
N GLU A 33 -1.73 1.62 -10.43
CA GLU A 33 -2.82 2.25 -9.68
C GLU A 33 -4.07 1.38 -9.71
N ALA A 34 -4.81 1.39 -8.60
CA ALA A 34 -6.12 0.77 -8.50
C ALA A 34 -7.06 1.73 -7.78
N SER A 35 -8.34 1.72 -8.14
CA SER A 35 -9.33 2.66 -7.60
C SER A 35 -10.25 2.04 -6.56
N ASN A 36 -10.15 0.74 -6.31
CA ASN A 36 -10.93 0.06 -5.27
C ASN A 36 -10.25 -1.24 -4.87
N GLY A 37 -10.77 -1.89 -3.83
CA GLY A 37 -10.16 -3.10 -3.30
C GLY A 37 -10.21 -4.29 -4.24
N GLU A 38 -11.30 -4.45 -4.99
CA GLU A 38 -11.43 -5.54 -5.95
C GLU A 38 -10.38 -5.44 -7.04
N GLU A 39 -10.23 -4.24 -7.59
CA GLU A 39 -9.20 -3.96 -8.60
C GLU A 39 -7.81 -4.18 -8.04
N ALA A 40 -7.59 -3.81 -6.75
CA ALA A 40 -6.31 -4.04 -6.09
C ALA A 40 -5.95 -5.52 -6.03
N VAL A 41 -6.90 -6.38 -5.67
CA VAL A 41 -6.66 -7.83 -5.60
C VAL A 41 -6.26 -8.36 -6.96
N GLU A 42 -6.96 -7.95 -8.04
CA GLU A 42 -6.63 -8.35 -9.40
C GLU A 42 -5.25 -7.86 -9.82
N MET A 43 -4.91 -6.61 -9.48
CA MET A 43 -3.62 -6.03 -9.82
C MET A 43 -2.46 -6.72 -9.12
N VAL A 44 -2.64 -7.13 -7.87
CA VAL A 44 -1.60 -7.87 -7.13
C VAL A 44 -1.28 -9.17 -7.86
N ASP A 45 -2.30 -9.90 -8.27
CA ASP A 45 -2.08 -11.18 -8.94
C ASP A 45 -1.43 -11.03 -10.31
N ARG A 46 -1.78 -9.96 -11.03
CA ARG A 46 -1.28 -9.72 -12.39
C ARG A 46 0.07 -9.03 -12.40
N GLU A 47 0.26 -7.99 -11.59
CA GLU A 47 1.44 -7.13 -11.63
C GLU A 47 2.51 -7.51 -10.60
N VAL A 48 2.14 -8.23 -9.57
CA VAL A 48 3.01 -8.66 -8.46
C VAL A 48 3.90 -7.50 -7.98
N PRO A 49 3.29 -6.45 -7.38
CA PRO A 49 4.08 -5.31 -6.93
C PRO A 49 5.00 -5.66 -5.77
N ASP A 50 6.01 -4.82 -5.56
CA ASP A 50 6.97 -4.98 -4.46
C ASP A 50 6.45 -4.37 -3.16
N LEU A 51 5.50 -3.44 -3.25
CA LEU A 51 4.92 -2.77 -2.10
C LEU A 51 3.54 -2.22 -2.48
N ILE A 52 2.62 -2.15 -1.52
CA ILE A 52 1.25 -1.67 -1.75
C ILE A 52 0.93 -0.56 -0.74
N PHE A 53 0.39 0.56 -1.24
CA PHE A 53 -0.30 1.55 -0.42
C PHE A 53 -1.79 1.29 -0.55
N MET A 54 -2.46 0.99 0.56
CA MET A 54 -3.85 0.57 0.58
C MET A 54 -4.72 1.52 1.40
N ASP A 55 -5.60 2.26 0.71
CA ASP A 55 -6.61 3.06 1.40
C ASP A 55 -7.59 2.11 2.08
N LEU A 56 -7.91 2.38 3.35
CA LEU A 56 -8.78 1.50 4.12
C LEU A 56 -10.26 1.72 3.82
N LYS A 57 -10.67 2.95 3.51
CA LYS A 57 -12.08 3.27 3.30
C LYS A 57 -12.34 3.55 1.83
N MET A 58 -12.91 2.58 1.14
CA MET A 58 -13.23 2.66 -0.28
C MET A 58 -14.58 1.99 -0.55
N PRO A 59 -15.29 2.41 -1.62
CA PRO A 59 -16.50 1.70 -2.05
C PRO A 59 -16.14 0.36 -2.70
N VAL A 60 -17.13 -0.47 -2.92
CA VAL A 60 -17.08 -1.80 -3.53
C VAL A 60 -16.41 -2.81 -2.58
N MET A 61 -15.13 -2.64 -2.32
CA MET A 61 -14.40 -3.48 -1.36
C MET A 61 -13.41 -2.57 -0.62
N ASP A 62 -13.53 -2.49 0.70
CA ASP A 62 -12.62 -1.66 1.50
C ASP A 62 -11.23 -2.27 1.61
N GLY A 63 -10.29 -1.49 2.15
CA GLY A 63 -8.89 -1.90 2.23
C GLY A 63 -8.63 -3.04 3.19
N TRP A 64 -9.44 -3.18 4.26
CA TRP A 64 -9.28 -4.31 5.18
C TRP A 64 -9.58 -5.63 4.48
N GLU A 65 -10.71 -5.70 3.76
CA GLU A 65 -11.08 -6.90 3.03
C GLU A 65 -10.11 -7.18 1.89
N ALA A 66 -9.71 -6.15 1.16
CA ALA A 66 -8.73 -6.29 0.09
C ALA A 66 -7.41 -6.86 0.62
N THR A 67 -6.94 -6.36 1.77
CA THR A 67 -5.72 -6.84 2.40
C THR A 67 -5.84 -8.32 2.76
N ARG A 68 -6.95 -8.71 3.37
CA ARG A 68 -7.18 -10.11 3.72
C ARG A 68 -7.12 -11.01 2.50
N ARG A 69 -7.77 -10.60 1.40
CA ARG A 69 -7.77 -11.37 0.15
C ARG A 69 -6.40 -11.44 -0.49
N ILE A 70 -5.66 -10.34 -0.47
CA ILE A 70 -4.29 -10.31 -0.98
C ILE A 70 -3.41 -11.30 -0.22
N ARG A 71 -3.56 -11.36 1.10
CA ARG A 71 -2.78 -12.29 1.93
C ARG A 71 -3.08 -13.75 1.64
N MET A 72 -4.23 -14.05 1.04
CA MET A 72 -4.59 -15.42 0.63
C MET A 72 -4.01 -15.80 -0.72
N LEU A 73 -3.57 -14.85 -1.51
CA LEU A 73 -2.93 -15.11 -2.80
C LEU A 73 -1.47 -15.53 -2.58
N LYS A 74 -0.99 -16.49 -3.36
CA LYS A 74 0.43 -16.86 -3.32
C LYS A 74 1.32 -15.65 -3.64
N THR A 75 0.92 -14.85 -4.63
CA THR A 75 1.66 -13.66 -5.06
C THR A 75 1.63 -12.54 -4.02
N GLY A 76 0.58 -12.47 -3.20
CA GLY A 76 0.39 -11.38 -2.26
C GLY A 76 0.75 -11.68 -0.81
N ARG A 77 1.11 -12.91 -0.52
CA ARG A 77 1.29 -13.37 0.85
C ARG A 77 2.34 -12.57 1.63
N ARG A 78 3.41 -12.15 0.97
CA ARG A 78 4.55 -11.47 1.61
C ARG A 78 4.80 -10.05 1.13
N ILE A 79 3.93 -9.53 0.25
CA ILE A 79 4.11 -8.16 -0.25
C ILE A 79 3.82 -7.19 0.90
N PRO A 80 4.74 -6.26 1.22
CA PRO A 80 4.47 -5.29 2.27
C PRO A 80 3.31 -4.37 1.89
N ILE A 81 2.42 -4.13 2.85
CA ILE A 81 1.25 -3.28 2.67
C ILE A 81 1.26 -2.17 3.70
N ILE A 82 1.24 -0.92 3.24
CA ILE A 82 1.10 0.26 4.09
C ILE A 82 -0.34 0.73 3.97
N ALA A 83 -1.08 0.69 5.08
CA ALA A 83 -2.46 1.17 5.11
C ALA A 83 -2.50 2.68 5.13
N LEU A 84 -3.42 3.28 4.37
CA LEU A 84 -3.70 4.71 4.38
C LEU A 84 -4.99 4.93 5.16
N THR A 85 -4.96 5.78 6.17
CA THR A 85 -6.14 6.07 6.98
C THR A 85 -6.41 7.57 7.02
N ALA A 86 -7.67 7.97 6.81
CA ALA A 86 -8.07 9.38 6.84
C ALA A 86 -8.02 9.94 8.27
N GLN A 87 -8.22 9.08 9.25
CA GLN A 87 -8.18 9.47 10.67
C GLN A 87 -7.50 8.37 11.44
N ALA A 88 -6.51 8.75 12.23
CA ALA A 88 -5.87 7.81 13.17
C ALA A 88 -6.78 7.62 14.38
N MET A 89 -7.94 7.01 14.18
CA MET A 89 -8.82 6.69 15.29
C MET A 89 -8.26 5.51 16.06
N VAL A 90 -8.46 5.54 17.38
CA VAL A 90 -8.06 4.42 18.22
C VAL A 90 -8.72 3.14 17.70
N GLY A 91 -7.91 2.16 17.35
CA GLY A 91 -8.38 0.90 16.84
C GLY A 91 -8.23 0.70 15.32
N ASP A 92 -8.18 1.76 14.51
CA ASP A 92 -8.02 1.63 13.06
C ASP A 92 -6.65 1.02 12.72
N GLU A 93 -5.61 1.46 13.41
CA GLU A 93 -4.26 0.94 13.25
C GLU A 93 -4.22 -0.55 13.58
N GLN A 94 -4.78 -0.94 14.73
CA GLN A 94 -4.79 -2.33 15.15
C GLN A 94 -5.60 -3.20 14.19
N LYS A 95 -6.71 -2.67 13.69
CA LYS A 95 -7.55 -3.35 12.72
C LYS A 95 -6.82 -3.58 11.41
N ALA A 96 -6.05 -2.58 10.96
CA ALA A 96 -5.25 -2.70 9.74
C ALA A 96 -4.17 -3.77 9.89
N LEU A 97 -3.46 -3.76 11.02
CA LEU A 97 -2.43 -4.76 11.30
C LEU A 97 -3.03 -6.16 11.41
N ALA A 98 -4.19 -6.28 12.06
CA ALA A 98 -4.89 -7.57 12.20
C ALA A 98 -5.35 -8.11 10.85
N ALA A 99 -5.67 -7.22 9.89
CA ALA A 99 -6.05 -7.63 8.53
C ALA A 99 -4.85 -8.08 7.69
N GLY A 100 -3.64 -7.76 8.12
CA GLY A 100 -2.41 -8.19 7.43
C GLY A 100 -1.55 -7.06 6.90
N CYS A 101 -1.85 -5.79 7.23
CA CYS A 101 -1.00 -4.66 6.86
C CYS A 101 0.28 -4.66 7.70
N ASP A 102 1.36 -4.18 7.12
CA ASP A 102 2.67 -4.12 7.79
C ASP A 102 2.92 -2.80 8.50
N ASP A 103 2.25 -1.73 8.04
CA ASP A 103 2.41 -0.41 8.62
C ASP A 103 1.20 0.43 8.21
N TYR A 104 1.14 1.67 8.68
CA TYR A 104 0.07 2.58 8.33
C TYR A 104 0.60 4.01 8.24
N VAL A 105 -0.11 4.85 7.50
CA VAL A 105 0.17 6.29 7.36
C VAL A 105 -1.15 7.03 7.39
N ALA A 106 -1.24 8.07 8.24
CA ALA A 106 -2.43 8.91 8.30
C ALA A 106 -2.44 9.90 7.12
N LYS A 107 -3.60 10.10 6.52
CA LYS A 107 -3.82 11.12 5.50
C LYS A 107 -4.25 12.43 6.16
N PRO A 108 -3.90 13.60 5.62
CA PRO A 108 -2.98 13.80 4.48
C PRO A 108 -1.54 13.49 4.89
N ILE A 109 -0.74 13.11 3.90
CA ILE A 109 0.67 12.83 4.17
C ILE A 109 1.39 14.15 4.38
N VAL A 110 1.74 14.43 5.64
CA VAL A 110 2.33 15.71 6.03
C VAL A 110 3.85 15.67 5.94
N ASP A 111 4.43 14.52 6.26
CA ASP A 111 5.89 14.37 6.29
C ASP A 111 6.35 13.31 5.29
N PRO A 112 6.86 13.73 4.11
CA PRO A 112 7.33 12.78 3.10
C PRO A 112 8.50 11.92 3.57
N ASP A 113 9.32 12.41 4.50
CA ASP A 113 10.47 11.66 4.99
C ASP A 113 10.06 10.45 5.82
N VAL A 114 8.97 10.58 6.60
CA VAL A 114 8.42 9.45 7.36
C VAL A 114 7.95 8.36 6.40
N VAL A 115 7.25 8.74 5.34
CA VAL A 115 6.77 7.79 4.33
C VAL A 115 7.94 7.13 3.62
N ARG A 116 8.96 7.91 3.23
CA ARG A 116 10.15 7.38 2.58
C ARG A 116 10.83 6.34 3.44
N GLY A 117 11.00 6.61 4.74
CA GLY A 117 11.62 5.68 5.67
C GLY A 117 10.86 4.36 5.76
N LYS A 118 9.52 4.43 5.81
CA LYS A 118 8.69 3.23 5.84
C LYS A 118 8.83 2.42 4.56
N VAL A 119 8.82 3.07 3.40
CA VAL A 119 8.97 2.42 2.10
C VAL A 119 10.33 1.70 2.02
N GLU A 120 11.40 2.41 2.35
CA GLU A 120 12.76 1.85 2.28
C GLU A 120 12.92 0.65 3.21
N ARG A 121 12.42 0.77 4.44
CA ARG A 121 12.52 -0.31 5.42
C ARG A 121 11.76 -1.55 4.97
N LEU A 122 10.53 -1.37 4.49
CA LEU A 122 9.70 -2.49 4.08
C LEU A 122 10.20 -3.16 2.81
N LEU A 123 10.70 -2.40 1.86
CA LEU A 123 11.30 -2.97 0.64
C LEU A 123 12.55 -3.76 0.96
N ALA A 124 13.39 -3.25 1.86
CA ALA A 124 14.60 -3.96 2.29
C ALA A 124 14.26 -5.26 3.01
N ARG A 125 13.27 -5.23 3.91
CA ARG A 125 12.82 -6.41 4.65
C ARG A 125 12.26 -7.47 3.72
N ALA A 126 11.43 -7.07 2.76
CA ALA A 126 10.83 -8.00 1.81
C ALA A 126 11.90 -8.69 0.95
N GLN A 127 12.95 -7.96 0.59
CA GLN A 127 14.06 -8.53 -0.18
C GLN A 127 14.82 -9.56 0.64
N GLU A 128 15.03 -9.31 1.92
CA GLU A 128 15.68 -10.27 2.82
C GLU A 128 14.84 -11.54 2.98
N ASP A 129 13.53 -11.38 3.11
CA ASP A 129 12.61 -12.49 3.29
C ASP A 129 12.49 -13.38 2.05
N CYS A 130 12.83 -12.87 0.87
CA CYS A 130 12.81 -13.62 -0.37
C CYS A 130 14.01 -14.54 -0.56
N ASP A 131 15.02 -14.35 0.24
CA ASP A 131 16.22 -15.19 0.22
C ASP A 131 16.03 -16.37 1.17
#